data_e62ebce3dcd2b79bba3a2a8aad5c2f3b
#
_entry.id   e62ebce3dcd2b79bba3a2a8aad5c2f3b
#
_cell.length_a   1.000
_cell.length_b   1.000
_cell.length_c   1.000
_cell.angle_alpha   90.00
_cell.angle_beta   90.00
_cell.angle_gamma   90.00
#
_symmetry.space_group_name_H-M   'P 1'
#
loop_
_entity.id
_entity.type
_entity.pdbx_description
1 polymer ?
#
loop_
_entity_poly.entity_id
_entity_poly.type
_entity_poly.pdbx_seq_one_letter_code
_entity_poly.pdbx_strand_id
1 'polypeptide(L)'
;VAQSFVLASLESNAPSPACDCLAHRFGNAADGPERVRCYGSDLTEAEWQVIRPLLPVPAWLQGRGGRPEGYCHRVMLDAVRYVVDNGVKWVNLPCDFPPYRRVHAFARRWQVTGLLAELHDRLRDKVRQKEDREVDPTAAIVDSQSLRAAANIPRSTSGWDGGKKVGGRKRHLVVDCLGLVLAVVVSAASVQDRDAALPLLERLRTMYFSIRLVWADGGYAGRLVDSAAEKLQLTLEIVKRTDDTSGFVVLPRRWVVERTLSWLMRSRRLVRDYETLPAMHEAMVLWSMTMLMSSRLAGRRPGAFSRPAPRMGRTPPAAPGAPTPARPGVSPSTAAPRPSPEPPGDPGLRPAAGTACPPGPHPTPART
;
A
#
# COMPACT_ATOMS: atom_id res chain seq x y z
N VAL A 1 44.22 -3.90 -43.61
CA VAL A 1 43.06 -3.19 -43.03
C VAL A 1 41.97 -4.21 -42.90
N ALA A 2 41.86 -4.85 -41.72
CA ALA A 2 40.83 -5.83 -41.42
C ALA A 2 39.66 -5.12 -40.74
N GLN A 3 38.49 -5.13 -41.39
CA GLN A 3 37.25 -4.67 -40.80
C GLN A 3 36.68 -5.78 -39.94
N SER A 4 36.71 -5.55 -38.58
CA SER A 4 36.01 -6.40 -37.62
C SER A 4 34.50 -6.11 -37.69
N PHE A 5 33.74 -7.04 -38.21
CA PHE A 5 32.29 -7.05 -38.09
C PHE A 5 31.92 -7.45 -36.64
N VAL A 6 31.40 -6.50 -35.88
CA VAL A 6 30.73 -6.78 -34.62
C VAL A 6 29.40 -7.47 -34.94
N LEU A 7 29.34 -8.77 -34.65
CA LEU A 7 28.09 -9.53 -34.65
C LEU A 7 27.24 -8.99 -33.51
N ALA A 8 26.22 -8.20 -33.83
CA ALA A 8 25.13 -7.88 -32.94
C ALA A 8 24.47 -9.20 -32.50
N SER A 9 24.54 -9.53 -31.24
CA SER A 9 23.85 -10.67 -30.66
C SER A 9 22.35 -10.52 -30.92
N LEU A 10 21.82 -11.35 -31.79
CA LEU A 10 20.40 -11.58 -31.94
C LEU A 10 19.91 -12.14 -30.59
N GLU A 11 19.30 -11.29 -29.76
CA GLU A 11 18.56 -11.75 -28.59
C GLU A 11 17.50 -12.75 -29.09
N SER A 12 17.72 -13.99 -28.72
CA SER A 12 16.84 -15.11 -29.00
C SER A 12 15.43 -14.78 -28.51
N ASN A 13 14.48 -14.74 -29.41
CA ASN A 13 13.04 -14.74 -29.15
C ASN A 13 12.56 -16.12 -28.63
N ALA A 14 13.32 -16.74 -27.74
CA ALA A 14 12.84 -17.91 -27.04
C ALA A 14 11.68 -17.49 -26.12
N PRO A 15 10.53 -18.17 -26.17
CA PRO A 15 9.46 -17.88 -25.24
C PRO A 15 10.01 -17.99 -23.80
N SER A 16 9.79 -16.95 -23.01
CA SER A 16 10.16 -16.96 -21.58
C SER A 16 9.64 -18.27 -20.96
N PRO A 17 10.45 -19.01 -20.18
CA PRO A 17 9.98 -20.26 -19.60
C PRO A 17 8.70 -19.99 -18.82
N ALA A 18 7.72 -20.87 -18.99
CA ALA A 18 6.42 -20.81 -18.32
C ALA A 18 6.63 -20.60 -16.80
N CYS A 19 5.87 -19.71 -16.20
CA CYS A 19 5.97 -19.41 -14.78
C CYS A 19 5.71 -20.66 -13.94
N ASP A 20 6.67 -21.09 -13.12
CA ASP A 20 6.62 -22.30 -12.28
C ASP A 20 6.09 -22.03 -10.86
N CYS A 21 5.25 -21.01 -10.65
CA CYS A 21 4.62 -20.75 -9.36
C CYS A 21 3.70 -21.90 -8.92
N LEU A 22 3.34 -21.95 -7.63
CA LEU A 22 2.52 -23.03 -7.07
C LEU A 22 1.19 -23.22 -7.81
N ALA A 23 0.59 -22.15 -8.34
CA ALA A 23 -0.66 -22.22 -9.09
C ALA A 23 -0.49 -22.89 -10.47
N HIS A 24 0.67 -22.74 -11.13
CA HIS A 24 0.99 -23.46 -12.37
C HIS A 24 1.41 -24.91 -12.11
N ARG A 25 2.26 -25.13 -11.10
CA ARG A 25 2.79 -26.47 -10.82
C ARG A 25 1.77 -27.44 -10.25
N PHE A 26 0.85 -26.96 -9.42
CA PHE A 26 -0.05 -27.80 -8.62
C PHE A 26 -1.50 -27.34 -8.64
N GLY A 27 -1.80 -26.17 -9.21
CA GLY A 27 -3.12 -25.59 -9.30
C GLY A 27 -3.73 -25.73 -10.70
N ASN A 28 -4.66 -24.82 -10.98
CA ASN A 28 -5.39 -24.77 -12.25
C ASN A 28 -5.06 -23.49 -13.04
N ALA A 29 -3.93 -22.84 -12.79
CA ALA A 29 -3.50 -21.72 -13.59
C ALA A 29 -3.12 -22.22 -14.99
N ALA A 30 -3.84 -21.73 -16.01
CA ALA A 30 -3.53 -22.04 -17.40
C ALA A 30 -2.33 -21.18 -17.85
N ASP A 31 -1.49 -21.75 -18.71
CA ASP A 31 -0.52 -21.00 -19.49
C ASP A 31 -1.30 -20.09 -20.46
N GLY A 32 -1.38 -18.80 -20.12
CA GLY A 32 -1.97 -17.78 -20.98
C GLY A 32 -0.87 -16.93 -21.63
N PRO A 33 -1.24 -16.07 -22.60
CA PRO A 33 -0.29 -15.10 -23.11
C PRO A 33 0.27 -14.29 -21.95
N GLU A 34 1.59 -14.20 -21.86
CA GLU A 34 2.25 -13.52 -20.76
C GLU A 34 1.82 -12.04 -20.75
N ARG A 35 1.27 -11.59 -19.62
CA ARG A 35 0.92 -10.19 -19.44
C ARG A 35 2.17 -9.34 -19.55
N VAL A 36 2.18 -8.38 -20.46
CA VAL A 36 3.26 -7.41 -20.57
C VAL A 36 3.27 -6.54 -19.32
N ARG A 37 4.33 -6.61 -18.55
CA ARG A 37 4.53 -5.77 -17.36
C ARG A 37 4.83 -4.34 -17.76
N CYS A 38 3.95 -3.40 -17.42
CA CYS A 38 4.03 -2.00 -17.82
C CYS A 38 3.81 -0.99 -16.69
N TYR A 39 3.50 -1.46 -15.49
CA TYR A 39 3.30 -0.59 -14.33
C TYR A 39 4.52 -0.58 -13.41
N GLY A 40 4.81 0.58 -12.81
CA GLY A 40 5.90 0.70 -11.84
C GLY A 40 5.76 -0.18 -10.61
N SER A 41 4.53 -0.61 -10.29
CA SER A 41 4.20 -1.54 -9.22
C SER A 41 4.39 -3.02 -9.57
N ASP A 42 4.55 -3.36 -10.84
CA ASP A 42 4.77 -4.73 -11.28
C ASP A 42 6.08 -5.29 -10.70
N LEU A 43 6.07 -6.56 -10.34
CA LEU A 43 7.27 -7.28 -9.91
C LEU A 43 8.31 -7.31 -11.02
N THR A 44 9.49 -6.79 -10.74
CA THR A 44 10.63 -7.03 -11.63
C THR A 44 11.01 -8.50 -11.59
N GLU A 45 11.80 -8.96 -12.56
CA GLU A 45 12.29 -10.33 -12.53
C GLU A 45 13.09 -10.63 -11.26
N ALA A 46 13.96 -9.70 -10.86
CA ALA A 46 14.74 -9.84 -9.63
C ALA A 46 13.86 -9.92 -8.37
N GLU A 47 12.80 -9.13 -8.27
CA GLU A 47 11.84 -9.21 -7.17
C GLU A 47 11.07 -10.54 -7.19
N TRP A 48 10.69 -11.03 -8.39
CA TRP A 48 10.02 -12.30 -8.52
C TRP A 48 10.88 -13.48 -8.09
N GLN A 49 12.15 -13.49 -8.47
CA GLN A 49 13.11 -14.50 -8.06
C GLN A 49 13.29 -14.54 -6.53
N VAL A 50 13.17 -13.40 -5.85
CA VAL A 50 13.18 -13.31 -4.39
C VAL A 50 11.88 -13.86 -3.77
N ILE A 51 10.73 -13.44 -4.29
CA ILE A 51 9.40 -13.75 -3.70
C ILE A 51 9.03 -15.21 -3.96
N ARG A 52 9.27 -15.71 -5.18
CA ARG A 52 8.82 -17.04 -5.61
C ARG A 52 9.14 -18.18 -4.63
N PRO A 53 10.38 -18.34 -4.15
CA PRO A 53 10.73 -19.40 -3.19
C PRO A 53 10.16 -19.17 -1.80
N LEU A 54 9.72 -17.94 -1.48
CA LEU A 54 9.17 -17.55 -0.20
C LEU A 54 7.63 -17.62 -0.16
N LEU A 55 6.98 -17.95 -1.30
CA LEU A 55 5.53 -18.06 -1.33
C LEU A 55 5.04 -19.09 -0.32
N PRO A 56 4.07 -18.73 0.54
CA PRO A 56 3.51 -19.67 1.49
C PRO A 56 2.69 -20.76 0.78
N VAL A 57 2.68 -21.93 1.37
CA VAL A 57 1.94 -23.08 0.81
C VAL A 57 0.46 -22.93 1.18
N PRO A 58 -0.45 -22.83 0.19
CA PRO A 58 -1.87 -22.65 0.46
C PRO A 58 -2.52 -23.95 1.00
N ALA A 59 -3.63 -23.78 1.74
CA ALA A 59 -4.31 -24.89 2.42
C ALA A 59 -4.69 -26.04 1.48
N TRP A 60 -5.13 -25.76 0.25
CA TRP A 60 -5.51 -26.79 -0.72
C TRP A 60 -4.33 -27.69 -1.13
N LEU A 61 -3.10 -27.15 -1.12
CA LEU A 61 -1.88 -27.93 -1.42
C LEU A 61 -1.40 -28.73 -0.21
N GLN A 62 -1.85 -28.38 0.99
CA GLN A 62 -1.56 -29.09 2.24
C GLN A 62 -2.63 -30.15 2.59
N GLY A 63 -3.55 -30.45 1.69
CA GLY A 63 -4.65 -31.39 1.97
C GLY A 63 -5.71 -30.87 2.93
N ARG A 64 -5.66 -29.58 3.31
CA ARG A 64 -6.63 -28.96 4.24
C ARG A 64 -7.90 -28.43 3.56
N GLY A 65 -8.16 -28.88 2.34
CA GLY A 65 -9.33 -28.49 1.56
C GLY A 65 -9.16 -27.16 0.83
N GLY A 66 -10.18 -26.79 0.07
CA GLY A 66 -10.20 -25.60 -0.79
C GLY A 66 -10.00 -25.93 -2.26
N ARG A 67 -10.35 -24.96 -3.13
CA ARG A 67 -10.18 -25.11 -4.57
C ARG A 67 -8.76 -24.69 -4.97
N PRO A 68 -8.08 -25.46 -5.84
CA PRO A 68 -6.82 -25.06 -6.43
C PRO A 68 -6.91 -23.68 -7.12
N GLU A 69 -5.85 -22.90 -7.05
CA GLU A 69 -5.81 -21.54 -7.60
C GLU A 69 -5.76 -21.58 -9.13
N GLY A 70 -6.61 -20.78 -9.77
CA GLY A 70 -6.79 -20.73 -11.22
C GLY A 70 -6.09 -19.55 -11.90
N TYR A 71 -5.21 -18.82 -11.19
CA TYR A 71 -4.46 -17.70 -11.74
C TYR A 71 -3.02 -17.73 -11.25
N CYS A 72 -2.10 -17.35 -12.11
CA CYS A 72 -0.69 -17.21 -11.78
C CYS A 72 -0.49 -16.33 -10.53
N HIS A 73 0.28 -16.82 -9.55
CA HIS A 73 0.58 -16.05 -8.34
C HIS A 73 1.26 -14.72 -8.64
N ARG A 74 2.21 -14.68 -9.60
CA ARG A 74 2.90 -13.44 -9.98
C ARG A 74 1.91 -12.39 -10.47
N VAL A 75 0.99 -12.75 -11.35
CA VAL A 75 -0.01 -11.82 -11.88
C VAL A 75 -0.99 -11.36 -10.79
N MET A 76 -1.38 -12.24 -9.87
CA MET A 76 -2.23 -11.87 -8.74
C MET A 76 -1.52 -10.92 -7.79
N LEU A 77 -0.24 -11.15 -7.50
CA LEU A 77 0.58 -10.24 -6.68
C LEU A 77 0.76 -8.89 -7.36
N ASP A 78 1.05 -8.86 -8.66
CA ASP A 78 1.16 -7.61 -9.44
C ASP A 78 -0.14 -6.80 -9.36
N ALA A 79 -1.29 -7.45 -9.48
CA ALA A 79 -2.59 -6.80 -9.38
C ALA A 79 -2.84 -6.20 -7.99
N VAL A 80 -2.50 -6.91 -6.90
CA VAL A 80 -2.62 -6.38 -5.53
C VAL A 80 -1.65 -5.23 -5.31
N ARG A 81 -0.39 -5.36 -5.75
CA ARG A 81 0.63 -4.29 -5.69
C ARG A 81 0.15 -3.03 -6.41
N TYR A 82 -0.49 -3.19 -7.58
CA TYR A 82 -1.07 -2.08 -8.33
C TYR A 82 -2.14 -1.33 -7.50
N VAL A 83 -3.05 -2.05 -6.86
CA VAL A 83 -4.09 -1.46 -6.00
C VAL A 83 -3.48 -0.72 -4.81
N VAL A 84 -2.47 -1.31 -4.16
CA VAL A 84 -1.79 -0.72 -3.00
C VAL A 84 -1.04 0.55 -3.39
N ASP A 85 -0.26 0.49 -4.44
CA ASP A 85 0.59 1.60 -4.90
C ASP A 85 -0.24 2.76 -5.44
N ASN A 86 -1.20 2.48 -6.35
CA ASN A 86 -1.97 3.50 -7.04
C ASN A 86 -3.24 3.96 -6.30
N GLY A 87 -3.69 3.23 -5.28
CA GLY A 87 -4.86 3.60 -4.46
C GLY A 87 -6.19 3.55 -5.20
N VAL A 88 -6.28 2.84 -6.32
CA VAL A 88 -7.50 2.72 -7.13
C VAL A 88 -8.58 1.91 -6.41
N LYS A 89 -9.84 2.15 -6.77
CA LYS A 89 -10.93 1.25 -6.38
C LYS A 89 -10.71 -0.13 -7.03
N TRP A 90 -11.02 -1.22 -6.33
CA TRP A 90 -10.88 -2.57 -6.86
C TRP A 90 -11.55 -2.73 -8.24
N VAL A 91 -12.73 -2.16 -8.42
CA VAL A 91 -13.48 -2.22 -9.69
C VAL A 91 -12.77 -1.51 -10.85
N ASN A 92 -11.85 -0.60 -10.56
CA ASN A 92 -11.08 0.15 -11.55
C ASN A 92 -9.69 -0.47 -11.81
N LEU A 93 -9.51 -1.73 -11.41
CA LEU A 93 -8.30 -2.48 -11.76
C LEU A 93 -8.20 -2.58 -13.30
N PRO A 94 -7.06 -2.27 -13.92
CA PRO A 94 -6.87 -2.40 -15.37
C PRO A 94 -7.23 -3.77 -15.91
N CYS A 95 -7.74 -3.81 -17.15
CA CYS A 95 -8.26 -5.04 -17.77
C CYS A 95 -7.19 -6.07 -18.16
N ASP A 96 -5.91 -5.69 -18.16
CA ASP A 96 -4.77 -6.59 -18.36
C ASP A 96 -4.44 -7.44 -17.13
N PHE A 97 -5.06 -7.13 -15.97
CA PHE A 97 -5.04 -7.99 -14.78
C PHE A 97 -6.21 -8.99 -14.78
N PRO A 98 -6.14 -10.04 -13.94
CA PRO A 98 -7.30 -10.90 -13.70
C PRO A 98 -8.52 -10.10 -13.20
N PRO A 99 -9.75 -10.61 -13.39
CA PRO A 99 -10.96 -9.90 -12.98
C PRO A 99 -10.88 -9.42 -11.53
N TYR A 100 -11.18 -8.15 -11.27
CA TYR A 100 -11.00 -7.50 -9.97
C TYR A 100 -11.61 -8.28 -8.79
N ARG A 101 -12.76 -8.97 -9.03
CA ARG A 101 -13.41 -9.81 -8.00
C ARG A 101 -12.51 -10.98 -7.58
N ARG A 102 -11.74 -11.54 -8.51
CA ARG A 102 -10.81 -12.63 -8.24
C ARG A 102 -9.58 -12.14 -7.47
N VAL A 103 -9.05 -10.98 -7.87
CA VAL A 103 -7.92 -10.34 -7.17
C VAL A 103 -8.31 -9.93 -5.75
N HIS A 104 -9.48 -9.30 -5.57
CA HIS A 104 -9.98 -8.95 -4.24
C HIS A 104 -10.20 -10.20 -3.35
N ALA A 105 -10.81 -11.26 -3.91
CA ALA A 105 -10.99 -12.53 -3.18
C ALA A 105 -9.65 -13.19 -2.81
N PHE A 106 -8.64 -13.10 -3.68
CA PHE A 106 -7.28 -13.58 -3.41
C PHE A 106 -6.66 -12.78 -2.24
N ALA A 107 -6.67 -11.46 -2.30
CA ALA A 107 -6.12 -10.61 -1.25
C ALA A 107 -6.79 -10.87 0.10
N ARG A 108 -8.15 -10.99 0.11
CA ARG A 108 -8.90 -11.30 1.32
C ARG A 108 -8.58 -12.70 1.85
N ARG A 109 -8.51 -13.71 0.99
CA ARG A 109 -8.16 -15.07 1.40
C ARG A 109 -6.77 -15.10 2.04
N TRP A 110 -5.79 -14.47 1.42
CA TRP A 110 -4.43 -14.40 1.94
C TRP A 110 -4.36 -13.71 3.30
N GLN A 111 -5.16 -12.67 3.51
CA GLN A 111 -5.27 -12.01 4.82
C GLN A 111 -5.90 -12.94 5.87
N VAL A 112 -7.06 -13.55 5.56
CA VAL A 112 -7.83 -14.37 6.52
C VAL A 112 -7.11 -15.66 6.89
N THR A 113 -6.41 -16.28 5.94
CA THR A 113 -5.68 -17.54 6.17
C THR A 113 -4.25 -17.35 6.69
N GLY A 114 -3.80 -16.10 6.90
CA GLY A 114 -2.46 -15.81 7.40
C GLY A 114 -1.33 -15.88 6.37
N LEU A 115 -1.62 -16.25 5.12
CA LEU A 115 -0.59 -16.39 4.06
C LEU A 115 0.16 -15.08 3.81
N LEU A 116 -0.55 -13.94 3.90
CA LEU A 116 0.08 -12.64 3.76
C LEU A 116 1.07 -12.35 4.89
N ALA A 117 0.68 -12.64 6.13
CA ALA A 117 1.56 -12.46 7.28
C ALA A 117 2.79 -13.38 7.17
N GLU A 118 2.60 -14.63 6.75
CA GLU A 118 3.70 -15.58 6.53
C GLU A 118 4.66 -15.11 5.44
N LEU A 119 4.17 -14.61 4.29
CA LEU A 119 5.03 -14.04 3.25
C LEU A 119 5.78 -12.81 3.75
N HIS A 120 5.09 -11.93 4.47
CA HIS A 120 5.68 -10.73 5.06
C HIS A 120 6.83 -11.10 6.00
N ASP A 121 6.62 -12.05 6.90
CA ASP A 121 7.62 -12.46 7.88
C ASP A 121 8.83 -13.11 7.22
N ARG A 122 8.62 -14.01 6.26
CA ARG A 122 9.71 -14.61 5.46
C ARG A 122 10.57 -13.56 4.74
N LEU A 123 9.93 -12.53 4.17
CA LEU A 123 10.64 -11.42 3.52
C LEU A 123 11.39 -10.56 4.54
N ARG A 124 10.80 -10.28 5.71
CA ARG A 124 11.45 -9.55 6.79
C ARG A 124 12.71 -10.28 7.25
N ASP A 125 12.61 -11.58 7.48
CA ASP A 125 13.74 -12.42 7.92
C ASP A 125 14.90 -12.36 6.93
N LYS A 126 14.58 -12.43 5.62
CA LYS A 126 15.59 -12.27 4.56
C LYS A 126 16.23 -10.88 4.53
N VAL A 127 15.43 -9.81 4.75
CA VAL A 127 15.99 -8.45 4.83
C VAL A 127 16.89 -8.32 6.05
N ARG A 128 16.49 -8.85 7.22
CA ARG A 128 17.31 -8.82 8.43
C ARG A 128 18.64 -9.57 8.23
N GLN A 129 18.59 -10.77 7.65
CA GLN A 129 19.81 -11.54 7.31
C GLN A 129 20.72 -10.77 6.36
N LYS A 130 20.18 -10.12 5.32
CA LYS A 130 20.96 -9.30 4.38
C LYS A 130 21.63 -8.09 5.03
N GLU A 131 21.06 -7.57 6.11
CA GLU A 131 21.58 -6.43 6.89
C GLU A 131 22.40 -6.90 8.12
N ASP A 132 22.89 -8.13 8.10
CA ASP A 132 23.70 -8.77 9.17
C ASP A 132 23.02 -8.67 10.54
N ARG A 133 21.70 -8.94 10.59
CA ARG A 133 20.90 -8.96 11.80
C ARG A 133 20.31 -10.34 12.03
N GLU A 134 20.21 -10.71 13.32
CA GLU A 134 19.48 -11.90 13.72
C GLU A 134 18.04 -11.85 13.22
N VAL A 135 17.48 -13.01 12.87
CA VAL A 135 16.10 -13.12 12.39
C VAL A 135 15.12 -12.60 13.42
N ASP A 136 15.31 -12.96 14.68
CA ASP A 136 14.48 -12.54 15.79
C ASP A 136 14.94 -11.19 16.37
N PRO A 137 14.14 -10.13 16.31
CA PRO A 137 14.47 -8.85 16.90
C PRO A 137 14.41 -8.92 18.44
N THR A 138 15.34 -8.27 19.13
CA THR A 138 15.40 -8.18 20.61
C THR A 138 14.79 -6.89 21.15
N ALA A 139 14.59 -5.90 20.29
CA ALA A 139 14.01 -4.61 20.61
C ALA A 139 13.10 -4.11 19.48
N ALA A 140 12.14 -3.26 19.85
CA ALA A 140 11.16 -2.71 18.93
C ALA A 140 10.84 -1.24 19.23
N ILE A 141 10.17 -0.56 18.31
CA ILE A 141 9.72 0.81 18.45
C ILE A 141 8.23 0.85 18.11
N VAL A 142 7.41 1.50 18.97
CA VAL A 142 5.98 1.68 18.75
C VAL A 142 5.65 3.14 18.46
N ASP A 143 4.72 3.36 17.52
CA ASP A 143 4.13 4.67 17.26
C ASP A 143 2.76 4.52 16.58
N SER A 144 2.00 5.62 16.50
CA SER A 144 0.68 5.66 15.87
C SER A 144 0.54 6.78 14.85
N GLN A 145 -0.29 6.54 13.85
CA GLN A 145 -0.65 7.55 12.88
C GLN A 145 -2.16 7.61 12.67
N SER A 146 -2.74 8.80 12.84
CA SER A 146 -4.16 9.05 12.54
C SER A 146 -4.34 9.29 11.04
N LEU A 147 -5.32 8.63 10.46
CA LEU A 147 -5.65 8.68 9.04
C LEU A 147 -7.10 9.11 8.85
N ARG A 148 -7.32 10.00 7.89
CA ARG A 148 -8.68 10.40 7.53
C ARG A 148 -9.42 9.23 6.89
N ALA A 149 -10.63 8.92 7.39
CA ALA A 149 -11.51 7.92 6.82
C ALA A 149 -12.11 8.37 5.48
N ALA A 150 -12.29 7.44 4.55
CA ALA A 150 -13.13 7.64 3.38
C ALA A 150 -14.62 7.53 3.77
N ALA A 151 -15.52 8.01 2.91
CA ALA A 151 -16.96 8.06 3.21
C ALA A 151 -17.61 6.68 3.42
N ASN A 152 -17.01 5.62 2.90
CA ASN A 152 -17.48 4.23 3.05
C ASN A 152 -17.08 3.58 4.38
N ILE A 153 -16.30 4.26 5.23
CA ILE A 153 -15.87 3.71 6.51
C ILE A 153 -17.00 3.83 7.55
N PRO A 154 -17.39 2.71 8.21
CA PRO A 154 -18.43 2.74 9.22
C PRO A 154 -18.06 3.61 10.41
N ARG A 155 -19.05 4.38 10.93
CA ARG A 155 -18.87 5.20 12.13
C ARG A 155 -18.56 4.36 13.37
N SER A 156 -19.01 3.10 13.43
CA SER A 156 -18.73 2.18 14.53
C SER A 156 -17.25 1.82 14.69
N THR A 157 -16.46 2.00 13.64
CA THR A 157 -15.03 1.67 13.63
C THR A 157 -14.14 2.87 13.35
N SER A 158 -14.71 4.08 13.29
CA SER A 158 -13.99 5.35 13.13
C SER A 158 -14.31 6.30 14.27
N GLY A 159 -13.48 7.32 14.47
CA GLY A 159 -13.67 8.29 15.55
C GLY A 159 -12.94 9.59 15.24
N TRP A 160 -12.95 10.53 16.19
CA TRP A 160 -12.30 11.83 16.08
C TRP A 160 -11.05 11.89 16.97
N ASP A 161 -9.90 12.15 16.37
CA ASP A 161 -8.67 12.48 17.07
C ASP A 161 -8.65 13.99 17.34
N GLY A 162 -8.93 14.36 18.60
CA GLY A 162 -8.99 15.77 19.01
C GLY A 162 -7.64 16.49 18.95
N GLY A 163 -6.55 15.77 19.19
CA GLY A 163 -5.19 16.31 19.16
C GLY A 163 -4.70 16.62 17.75
N LYS A 164 -4.94 15.71 16.82
CA LYS A 164 -4.54 15.84 15.41
C LYS A 164 -5.62 16.44 14.51
N LYS A 165 -6.83 16.66 15.05
CA LYS A 165 -8.03 17.16 14.33
C LYS A 165 -8.35 16.32 13.08
N VAL A 166 -8.33 14.99 13.24
CA VAL A 166 -8.57 14.02 12.17
C VAL A 166 -9.74 13.12 12.52
N GLY A 167 -10.74 13.06 11.63
CA GLY A 167 -11.82 12.07 11.69
C GLY A 167 -11.46 10.83 10.91
N GLY A 168 -11.39 9.66 11.57
CA GLY A 168 -11.04 8.42 10.90
C GLY A 168 -10.54 7.32 11.82
N ARG A 169 -9.45 6.67 11.44
CA ARG A 169 -8.82 5.58 12.20
C ARG A 169 -7.36 5.89 12.48
N LYS A 170 -6.83 5.24 13.51
CA LYS A 170 -5.39 5.20 13.81
C LYS A 170 -4.83 3.83 13.43
N ARG A 171 -3.68 3.81 12.80
CA ARG A 171 -2.83 2.63 12.70
C ARG A 171 -1.71 2.73 13.73
N HIS A 172 -1.62 1.72 14.56
CA HIS A 172 -0.57 1.57 15.56
C HIS A 172 0.42 0.54 15.04
N LEU A 173 1.69 0.89 14.98
CA LEU A 173 2.75 0.06 14.41
C LEU A 173 3.78 -0.27 15.47
N VAL A 174 4.25 -1.50 15.46
CA VAL A 174 5.51 -1.87 16.10
C VAL A 174 6.48 -2.26 14.99
N VAL A 175 7.68 -1.69 15.02
CA VAL A 175 8.73 -1.97 14.03
C VAL A 175 10.03 -2.38 14.73
N ASP A 176 10.89 -3.08 14.00
CA ASP A 176 12.26 -3.37 14.45
C ASP A 176 13.22 -2.19 14.18
N CYS A 177 14.49 -2.35 14.51
CA CYS A 177 15.54 -1.34 14.30
C CYS A 177 15.79 -0.99 12.81
N LEU A 178 15.37 -1.85 11.87
CA LEU A 178 15.44 -1.58 10.43
C LEU A 178 14.18 -0.87 9.91
N GLY A 179 13.16 -0.69 10.76
CA GLY A 179 11.86 -0.12 10.40
C GLY A 179 10.93 -1.13 9.73
N LEU A 180 11.18 -2.42 9.89
CA LEU A 180 10.31 -3.46 9.36
C LEU A 180 9.17 -3.71 10.35
N VAL A 181 7.93 -3.77 9.84
CA VAL A 181 6.74 -3.96 10.68
C VAL A 181 6.76 -5.34 11.32
N LEU A 182 6.56 -5.38 12.62
CA LEU A 182 6.42 -6.60 13.44
C LEU A 182 4.96 -6.85 13.78
N ALA A 183 4.23 -5.81 14.12
CA ALA A 183 2.81 -5.87 14.40
C ALA A 183 2.12 -4.58 13.96
N VAL A 184 0.85 -4.70 13.58
CA VAL A 184 -0.02 -3.58 13.25
C VAL A 184 -1.42 -3.83 13.81
N VAL A 185 -2.03 -2.78 14.38
CA VAL A 185 -3.43 -2.78 14.82
C VAL A 185 -4.07 -1.48 14.37
N VAL A 186 -5.31 -1.55 13.92
CA VAL A 186 -6.10 -0.40 13.47
C VAL A 186 -7.28 -0.19 14.41
N SER A 187 -7.37 1.01 14.99
CA SER A 187 -8.44 1.42 15.91
C SER A 187 -9.20 2.64 15.39
N ALA A 188 -10.32 2.99 16.03
CA ALA A 188 -10.95 4.30 15.82
C ALA A 188 -9.98 5.41 16.26
N ALA A 189 -9.98 6.56 15.55
CA ALA A 189 -9.06 7.64 15.85
C ALA A 189 -9.30 8.31 17.23
N SER A 190 -10.47 8.08 17.83
CA SER A 190 -10.81 8.52 19.20
C SER A 190 -10.12 7.71 20.29
N VAL A 191 -9.63 6.50 19.98
CA VAL A 191 -8.91 5.64 20.95
C VAL A 191 -7.55 6.27 21.23
N GLN A 192 -7.19 6.38 22.51
CA GLN A 192 -5.88 6.91 22.90
C GLN A 192 -4.78 5.91 22.58
N ASP A 193 -3.58 6.42 22.28
CA ASP A 193 -2.47 5.58 21.84
C ASP A 193 -2.09 4.53 22.89
N ARG A 194 -2.10 4.90 24.19
CA ARG A 194 -1.85 3.98 25.30
C ARG A 194 -2.91 2.88 25.45
N ASP A 195 -4.18 3.16 25.10
CA ASP A 195 -5.27 2.17 25.24
C ASP A 195 -5.21 1.14 24.11
N ALA A 196 -4.82 1.56 22.91
CA ALA A 196 -4.60 0.66 21.78
C ALA A 196 -3.26 -0.11 21.86
N ALA A 197 -2.31 0.39 22.67
CA ALA A 197 -0.98 -0.20 22.75
C ALA A 197 -0.97 -1.56 23.45
N LEU A 198 -1.79 -1.76 24.48
CA LEU A 198 -1.76 -3.03 25.23
C LEU A 198 -2.09 -4.23 24.34
N PRO A 199 -3.20 -4.26 23.56
CA PRO A 199 -3.48 -5.35 22.62
C PRO A 199 -2.39 -5.51 21.55
N LEU A 200 -1.78 -4.40 21.11
CA LEU A 200 -0.68 -4.43 20.15
C LEU A 200 0.58 -5.09 20.73
N LEU A 201 0.93 -4.75 21.98
CA LEU A 201 2.07 -5.34 22.68
C LEU A 201 1.83 -6.81 23.05
N GLU A 202 0.59 -7.18 23.41
CA GLU A 202 0.19 -8.58 23.60
C GLU A 202 0.40 -9.39 22.31
N ARG A 203 -0.07 -8.86 21.17
CA ARG A 203 0.16 -9.47 19.86
C ARG A 203 1.65 -9.58 19.55
N LEU A 204 2.43 -8.52 19.79
CA LEU A 204 3.88 -8.52 19.62
C LEU A 204 4.53 -9.63 20.47
N ARG A 205 4.15 -9.73 21.74
CA ARG A 205 4.71 -10.70 22.68
C ARG A 205 4.41 -12.15 22.28
N THR A 206 3.20 -12.39 21.76
CA THR A 206 2.80 -13.70 21.24
C THR A 206 3.64 -14.13 20.04
N MET A 207 4.03 -13.18 19.19
CA MET A 207 4.78 -13.45 17.98
C MET A 207 6.31 -13.48 18.19
N TYR A 208 6.83 -12.67 19.13
CA TYR A 208 8.28 -12.44 19.30
C TYR A 208 8.68 -12.50 20.78
N PHE A 209 9.00 -13.68 21.28
CA PHE A 209 9.50 -13.86 22.66
C PHE A 209 10.88 -13.26 22.91
N SER A 210 11.68 -13.05 21.87
CA SER A 210 13.01 -12.44 21.94
C SER A 210 12.97 -10.95 22.27
N ILE A 211 11.88 -10.24 21.97
CA ILE A 211 11.76 -8.82 22.27
C ILE A 211 11.59 -8.61 23.78
N ARG A 212 12.47 -7.78 24.35
CA ARG A 212 12.45 -7.41 25.78
C ARG A 212 12.30 -5.91 25.97
N LEU A 213 12.61 -5.10 24.97
CA LEU A 213 12.64 -3.65 25.03
C LEU A 213 11.79 -3.05 23.92
N VAL A 214 10.89 -2.13 24.27
CA VAL A 214 10.09 -1.37 23.32
C VAL A 214 10.26 0.12 23.62
N TRP A 215 10.69 0.90 22.63
CA TRP A 215 10.74 2.36 22.73
C TRP A 215 9.42 2.97 22.26
N ALA A 216 8.92 3.95 23.04
CA ALA A 216 7.69 4.65 22.74
C ALA A 216 7.82 6.14 23.05
N ASP A 217 6.89 6.95 22.55
CA ASP A 217 6.83 8.37 22.89
C ASP A 217 6.07 8.63 24.21
N GLY A 218 6.01 9.92 24.62
CA GLY A 218 5.33 10.35 25.85
C GLY A 218 3.83 10.01 25.87
N GLY A 219 3.18 9.80 24.75
CA GLY A 219 1.78 9.41 24.65
C GLY A 219 1.48 8.00 25.21
N TYR A 220 2.51 7.18 25.35
CA TYR A 220 2.45 5.82 25.91
C TYR A 220 2.84 5.73 27.39
N ALA A 221 3.17 6.85 28.02
CA ALA A 221 3.54 6.89 29.44
C ALA A 221 2.35 6.55 30.38
N GLY A 222 2.68 6.21 31.61
CA GLY A 222 1.71 5.93 32.68
C GLY A 222 1.47 4.43 32.88
N ARG A 223 0.27 4.03 33.26
CA ARG A 223 -0.08 2.63 33.64
C ARG A 223 0.29 1.57 32.61
N LEU A 224 0.45 1.95 31.34
CA LEU A 224 0.87 1.03 30.29
C LEU A 224 2.28 0.48 30.54
N VAL A 225 3.19 1.31 31.09
CA VAL A 225 4.57 0.91 31.39
C VAL A 225 4.58 -0.23 32.41
N ASP A 226 3.83 -0.06 33.51
CA ASP A 226 3.71 -1.08 34.57
C ASP A 226 3.02 -2.34 34.04
N SER A 227 1.91 -2.17 33.29
CA SER A 227 1.19 -3.30 32.67
C SER A 227 2.04 -4.09 31.67
N ALA A 228 2.89 -3.42 30.88
CA ALA A 228 3.80 -4.08 29.96
C ALA A 228 4.87 -4.89 30.71
N ALA A 229 5.41 -4.34 31.78
CA ALA A 229 6.40 -5.03 32.61
C ALA A 229 5.80 -6.25 33.33
N GLU A 230 4.68 -6.07 34.00
CA GLU A 230 4.05 -7.11 34.82
C GLU A 230 3.43 -8.25 34.01
N LYS A 231 2.64 -7.90 32.97
CA LYS A 231 1.86 -8.89 32.23
C LYS A 231 2.62 -9.48 31.03
N LEU A 232 3.47 -8.68 30.38
CA LEU A 232 4.11 -9.06 29.13
C LEU A 232 5.62 -9.27 29.27
N GLN A 233 6.20 -8.94 30.41
CA GLN A 233 7.65 -8.98 30.63
C GLN A 233 8.40 -8.16 29.55
N LEU A 234 7.83 -6.99 29.21
CA LEU A 234 8.37 -6.04 28.27
C LEU A 234 8.76 -4.75 29.00
N THR A 235 10.00 -4.31 28.82
CA THR A 235 10.42 -2.97 29.25
C THR A 235 9.94 -1.97 28.22
N LEU A 236 9.00 -1.09 28.61
CA LEU A 236 8.55 0.04 27.77
C LEU A 236 9.33 1.28 28.18
N GLU A 237 10.30 1.68 27.35
CA GLU A 237 11.13 2.86 27.59
C GLU A 237 10.53 4.07 26.89
N ILE A 238 10.15 5.09 27.67
CA ILE A 238 9.59 6.34 27.15
C ILE A 238 10.70 7.30 26.76
N VAL A 239 10.83 7.53 25.45
CA VAL A 239 11.81 8.47 24.89
C VAL A 239 11.22 9.88 24.95
N LYS A 240 11.65 10.68 25.93
CA LYS A 240 11.26 12.08 26.08
C LYS A 240 12.09 12.98 25.18
N ARG A 241 11.50 14.10 24.73
CA ARG A 241 12.27 15.25 24.21
C ARG A 241 13.06 15.82 25.40
N THR A 242 14.32 16.14 25.18
CA THR A 242 15.05 17.01 26.10
C THR A 242 14.51 18.43 25.92
N ASP A 243 14.03 19.04 26.99
CA ASP A 243 13.32 20.35 26.99
C ASP A 243 14.23 21.54 26.58
N ASP A 244 15.54 21.32 26.43
CA ASP A 244 16.52 22.38 26.14
C ASP A 244 16.70 22.68 24.64
N THR A 245 15.98 22.04 23.74
CA THR A 245 16.13 22.24 22.29
C THR A 245 14.85 22.75 21.64
N SER A 246 14.88 24.03 21.21
CA SER A 246 13.87 24.60 20.31
C SER A 246 14.14 24.12 18.87
N GLY A 247 13.13 23.58 18.18
CA GLY A 247 13.24 23.13 16.79
C GLY A 247 13.01 21.63 16.57
N PHE A 248 13.22 21.19 15.33
CA PHE A 248 13.11 19.76 14.96
C PHE A 248 14.36 19.01 15.42
N VAL A 249 14.21 18.12 16.40
CA VAL A 249 15.28 17.23 16.88
C VAL A 249 14.94 15.80 16.51
N VAL A 250 15.84 15.15 15.77
CA VAL A 250 15.75 13.71 15.49
C VAL A 250 16.07 12.97 16.77
N LEU A 251 15.03 12.45 17.44
CA LEU A 251 15.23 11.61 18.62
C LEU A 251 15.84 10.25 18.19
N PRO A 252 16.99 9.89 18.76
CA PRO A 252 17.59 8.58 18.49
C PRO A 252 16.55 7.47 18.70
N ARG A 253 16.49 6.49 17.79
CA ARG A 253 15.56 5.34 17.79
C ARG A 253 14.14 5.64 17.31
N ARG A 254 13.48 6.74 17.73
CA ARG A 254 12.10 7.06 17.28
C ARG A 254 11.98 7.36 15.78
N TRP A 255 12.95 8.05 15.20
CA TRP A 255 12.95 8.34 13.76
C TRP A 255 12.75 7.10 12.88
N VAL A 256 13.05 5.90 13.40
CA VAL A 256 12.91 4.65 12.65
C VAL A 256 11.44 4.34 12.33
N VAL A 257 10.55 4.45 13.32
CA VAL A 257 9.11 4.21 13.08
C VAL A 257 8.49 5.36 12.28
N GLU A 258 8.91 6.60 12.50
CA GLU A 258 8.49 7.75 11.69
C GLU A 258 8.88 7.58 10.22
N ARG A 259 10.09 7.09 9.95
CA ARG A 259 10.53 6.69 8.62
C ARG A 259 9.64 5.60 8.02
N THR A 260 9.26 4.60 8.80
CA THR A 260 8.37 3.53 8.34
C THR A 260 6.99 4.09 7.98
N LEU A 261 6.43 4.95 8.82
CA LEU A 261 5.19 5.66 8.51
C LEU A 261 5.30 6.45 7.20
N SER A 262 6.45 7.13 6.97
CA SER A 262 6.73 7.82 5.72
C SER A 262 6.80 6.87 4.51
N TRP A 263 7.37 5.67 4.65
CA TRP A 263 7.36 4.67 3.58
C TRP A 263 5.96 4.21 3.23
N LEU A 264 5.10 3.97 4.24
CA LEU A 264 3.71 3.58 4.01
C LEU A 264 2.91 4.65 3.27
N MET A 265 3.20 5.93 3.51
CA MET A 265 2.55 7.05 2.80
C MET A 265 2.92 7.15 1.31
N ARG A 266 3.93 6.43 0.83
CA ARG A 266 4.23 6.32 -0.60
C ARG A 266 3.20 5.47 -1.33
N SER A 267 2.59 4.50 -0.65
CA SER A 267 1.48 3.72 -1.17
C SER A 267 0.20 4.54 -1.09
N ARG A 268 -0.34 4.97 -2.22
CA ARG A 268 -1.54 5.84 -2.27
C ARG A 268 -2.74 5.25 -1.54
N ARG A 269 -2.84 3.91 -1.50
CA ARG A 269 -3.89 3.22 -0.74
C ARG A 269 -3.84 3.49 0.76
N LEU A 270 -2.66 3.83 1.30
CA LEU A 270 -2.40 4.02 2.72
C LEU A 270 -2.32 5.50 3.16
N VAL A 271 -2.47 6.45 2.23
CA VAL A 271 -2.51 7.90 2.54
C VAL A 271 -3.82 8.26 3.26
N ARG A 272 -4.86 7.50 2.99
CA ARG A 272 -6.17 7.62 3.62
C ARG A 272 -6.72 6.21 3.90
N ASP A 273 -7.60 6.06 4.88
CA ASP A 273 -8.26 4.78 5.10
C ASP A 273 -9.45 4.61 4.15
N TYR A 274 -9.38 3.58 3.30
CA TYR A 274 -10.43 3.20 2.35
C TYR A 274 -11.07 1.85 2.68
N GLU A 275 -10.54 1.14 3.67
CA GLU A 275 -10.95 -0.24 3.93
C GLU A 275 -12.12 -0.29 4.91
N THR A 276 -13.22 -0.93 4.52
CA THR A 276 -14.40 -1.07 5.39
C THR A 276 -14.06 -1.76 6.71
N LEU A 277 -13.22 -2.80 6.67
CA LEU A 277 -12.78 -3.54 7.85
C LEU A 277 -11.37 -3.11 8.29
N PRO A 278 -11.14 -2.87 9.60
CA PRO A 278 -9.80 -2.58 10.13
C PRO A 278 -8.74 -3.61 9.72
N ALA A 279 -9.07 -4.91 9.79
CA ALA A 279 -8.18 -5.99 9.39
C ALA A 279 -7.73 -5.93 7.91
N MET A 280 -8.56 -5.36 7.02
CA MET A 280 -8.15 -5.14 5.63
C MET A 280 -7.18 -3.97 5.51
N HIS A 281 -7.29 -2.93 6.34
CA HIS A 281 -6.29 -1.87 6.40
C HIS A 281 -4.94 -2.42 6.90
N GLU A 282 -4.95 -3.26 7.95
CA GLU A 282 -3.75 -3.97 8.42
C GLU A 282 -3.11 -4.79 7.28
N ALA A 283 -3.92 -5.50 6.50
CA ALA A 283 -3.45 -6.23 5.33
C ALA A 283 -2.81 -5.32 4.27
N MET A 284 -3.37 -4.12 4.01
CA MET A 284 -2.76 -3.16 3.08
C MET A 284 -1.41 -2.66 3.58
N VAL A 285 -1.22 -2.50 4.90
CA VAL A 285 0.09 -2.19 5.49
C VAL A 285 1.09 -3.32 5.21
N LEU A 286 0.71 -4.57 5.45
CA LEU A 286 1.58 -5.72 5.19
C LEU A 286 1.90 -5.84 3.69
N TRP A 287 0.93 -5.67 2.79
CA TRP A 287 1.17 -5.65 1.34
C TRP A 287 2.17 -4.56 0.93
N SER A 288 2.03 -3.34 1.46
CA SER A 288 2.99 -2.26 1.21
C SER A 288 4.40 -2.61 1.69
N MET A 289 4.51 -3.25 2.87
CA MET A 289 5.79 -3.69 3.39
C MET A 289 6.41 -4.84 2.58
N THR A 290 5.62 -5.77 2.04
CA THR A 290 6.15 -6.79 1.11
C THR A 290 6.74 -6.17 -0.14
N MET A 291 6.15 -5.08 -0.67
CA MET A 291 6.70 -4.34 -1.81
C MET A 291 8.05 -3.70 -1.46
N LEU A 292 8.14 -3.05 -0.30
CA LEU A 292 9.39 -2.45 0.18
C LEU A 292 10.50 -3.49 0.35
N MET A 293 10.17 -4.61 1.00
CA MET A 293 11.14 -5.65 1.33
C MET A 293 11.63 -6.39 0.08
N SER A 294 10.74 -6.74 -0.84
CA SER A 294 11.14 -7.35 -2.11
C SER A 294 12.07 -6.45 -2.93
N SER A 295 11.77 -5.15 -2.98
CA SER A 295 12.64 -4.17 -3.66
C SER A 295 14.02 -4.06 -3.02
N ARG A 296 14.12 -4.07 -1.68
CA ARG A 296 15.41 -4.06 -0.97
C ARG A 296 16.22 -5.32 -1.25
N LEU A 297 15.56 -6.48 -1.22
CA LEU A 297 16.23 -7.77 -1.48
C LEU A 297 16.72 -7.85 -2.92
N ALA A 298 15.96 -7.32 -3.88
CA ALA A 298 16.34 -7.23 -5.29
C ALA A 298 17.36 -6.11 -5.60
N GLY A 299 17.89 -5.41 -4.58
CA GLY A 299 18.90 -4.36 -4.76
C GLY A 299 18.36 -3.03 -5.30
N ARG A 300 17.03 -2.85 -5.38
CA ARG A 300 16.44 -1.57 -5.78
C ARG A 300 16.41 -0.59 -4.61
N ARG A 301 16.81 0.66 -4.87
CA ARG A 301 16.62 1.71 -3.86
C ARG A 301 15.11 2.01 -3.70
N PRO A 302 14.59 2.11 -2.47
CA PRO A 302 13.22 2.53 -2.23
C PRO A 302 12.97 3.90 -2.88
N GLY A 303 12.04 3.97 -3.82
CA GLY A 303 11.72 5.20 -4.58
C GLY A 303 12.29 5.29 -5.99
N ALA A 304 13.12 4.37 -6.42
CA ALA A 304 13.51 4.25 -7.82
C ALA A 304 12.41 3.51 -8.60
N PHE A 305 11.34 4.21 -8.94
CA PHE A 305 10.39 3.69 -9.94
C PHE A 305 11.07 3.72 -11.30
N SER A 306 11.28 2.56 -11.89
CA SER A 306 11.64 2.49 -13.31
C SER A 306 10.52 3.14 -14.10
N ARG A 307 10.79 4.26 -14.78
CA ARG A 307 9.89 4.73 -15.83
C ARG A 307 9.76 3.56 -16.81
N PRO A 308 8.54 3.12 -17.15
CA PRO A 308 8.40 2.16 -18.23
C PRO A 308 9.07 2.75 -19.47
N ALA A 309 9.77 1.92 -20.22
CA ALA A 309 10.32 2.33 -21.51
C ALA A 309 9.20 3.00 -22.32
N PRO A 310 9.47 4.14 -23.00
CA PRO A 310 8.46 4.78 -23.82
C PRO A 310 7.90 3.72 -24.77
N ARG A 311 6.59 3.55 -24.80
CA ARG A 311 5.94 2.67 -25.78
C ARG A 311 6.40 3.15 -27.14
N MET A 312 7.19 2.35 -27.86
CA MET A 312 7.37 2.55 -29.26
C MET A 312 5.98 2.56 -29.90
N GLY A 313 5.62 3.74 -30.46
CA GLY A 313 4.31 3.97 -31.00
C GLY A 313 3.97 2.88 -32.03
N ARG A 314 2.88 2.19 -31.80
CA ARG A 314 2.18 1.54 -32.88
C ARG A 314 1.84 2.68 -33.87
N THR A 315 2.52 2.72 -35.00
CA THR A 315 2.10 3.53 -36.13
C THR A 315 0.64 3.15 -36.41
N PRO A 316 -0.31 4.07 -36.37
CA PRO A 316 -1.66 3.75 -36.78
C PRO A 316 -1.62 3.25 -38.24
N PRO A 317 -2.44 2.26 -38.61
CA PRO A 317 -2.54 1.83 -40.00
C PRO A 317 -2.92 3.04 -40.84
N ALA A 318 -2.19 3.24 -41.95
CA ALA A 318 -2.45 4.33 -42.89
C ALA A 318 -3.91 4.26 -43.33
N ALA A 319 -4.64 5.36 -43.15
CA ALA A 319 -5.98 5.49 -43.69
C ALA A 319 -5.91 5.47 -45.24
N PRO A 320 -6.78 4.71 -45.92
CA PRO A 320 -6.80 4.72 -47.38
C PRO A 320 -7.42 6.05 -47.88
N GLY A 321 -6.66 6.79 -48.70
CA GLY A 321 -7.19 7.82 -49.57
C GLY A 321 -7.17 9.26 -49.03
N ALA A 322 -6.00 9.86 -48.78
CA ALA A 322 -5.89 11.32 -48.75
C ALA A 322 -5.23 11.82 -50.06
N PRO A 323 -5.77 12.86 -50.73
CA PRO A 323 -5.18 13.41 -51.95
C PRO A 323 -3.91 14.21 -51.64
N THR A 324 -2.96 14.14 -52.57
CA THR A 324 -1.65 14.79 -52.56
C THR A 324 -1.77 16.32 -52.41
N PRO A 325 -1.01 16.98 -51.54
CA PRO A 325 -1.01 18.43 -51.46
C PRO A 325 -0.24 19.08 -52.59
N ALA A 326 -0.83 20.10 -53.21
CA ALA A 326 -0.24 20.95 -54.23
C ALA A 326 0.86 21.88 -53.63
N ARG A 327 1.84 22.22 -54.47
CA ARG A 327 3.01 23.07 -54.17
C ARG A 327 2.65 24.48 -53.70
N PRO A 328 3.48 25.12 -52.86
CA PRO A 328 3.19 26.45 -52.33
C PRO A 328 3.50 27.58 -53.31
N GLY A 329 2.56 28.52 -53.46
CA GLY A 329 2.73 29.81 -54.09
C GLY A 329 2.73 30.93 -53.05
N VAL A 330 3.76 31.72 -53.14
CA VAL A 330 4.01 33.12 -52.74
C VAL A 330 2.99 33.88 -51.87
N SER A 331 3.52 34.42 -50.77
CA SER A 331 2.89 35.44 -49.88
C SER A 331 2.59 36.77 -50.61
N PRO A 332 1.66 37.62 -50.06
CA PRO A 332 2.14 38.73 -49.28
C PRO A 332 1.27 39.22 -48.08
N SER A 333 1.98 39.80 -47.13
CA SER A 333 1.73 41.05 -46.39
C SER A 333 0.56 41.21 -45.42
N THR A 334 0.94 41.32 -44.13
CA THR A 334 0.51 42.24 -43.07
C THR A 334 -0.93 42.75 -42.97
N ALA A 335 -1.59 42.40 -41.86
CA ALA A 335 -2.52 43.30 -41.13
C ALA A 335 -2.64 42.90 -39.65
N ALA A 336 -2.65 43.89 -38.77
CA ALA A 336 -2.63 43.84 -37.32
C ALA A 336 -3.93 43.26 -36.68
N PRO A 337 -3.88 42.76 -35.45
CA PRO A 337 -5.02 42.15 -34.76
C PRO A 337 -5.96 43.22 -34.17
N ARG A 338 -7.25 42.97 -34.26
CA ARG A 338 -8.30 43.71 -33.53
C ARG A 338 -8.53 43.11 -32.14
N PRO A 339 -8.94 43.94 -31.16
CA PRO A 339 -9.16 43.50 -29.80
C PRO A 339 -10.51 42.76 -29.65
N SER A 340 -10.54 41.80 -28.73
CA SER A 340 -11.71 41.01 -28.34
C SER A 340 -12.71 41.84 -27.55
N PRO A 341 -14.04 41.54 -27.62
CA PRO A 341 -15.05 42.22 -26.83
C PRO A 341 -15.20 41.60 -25.44
N GLU A 342 -15.47 42.45 -24.43
CA GLU A 342 -15.79 42.12 -23.04
C GLU A 342 -17.11 41.35 -22.92
N PRO A 343 -17.25 40.52 -21.85
CA PRO A 343 -18.52 39.84 -21.59
C PRO A 343 -19.52 40.76 -20.87
N PRO A 344 -20.85 40.57 -21.07
CA PRO A 344 -21.88 41.38 -20.43
C PRO A 344 -22.14 40.96 -18.98
N GLY A 345 -22.42 41.98 -18.15
CA GLY A 345 -22.66 41.86 -16.71
C GLY A 345 -23.93 41.09 -16.35
N ASP A 346 -23.86 40.49 -15.21
CA ASP A 346 -24.88 39.70 -14.51
C ASP A 346 -25.92 40.63 -13.79
N PRO A 347 -27.21 40.49 -13.99
CA PRO A 347 -28.20 41.17 -13.17
C PRO A 347 -28.68 40.27 -12.03
N GLY A 348 -28.58 40.80 -10.83
CA GLY A 348 -28.87 40.25 -9.52
C GLY A 348 -30.13 39.43 -9.34
N LEU A 349 -30.03 38.38 -8.56
CA LEU A 349 -31.13 37.59 -8.00
C LEU A 349 -31.28 37.89 -6.52
N ARG A 350 -32.48 38.39 -6.17
CA ARG A 350 -32.96 38.57 -4.79
C ARG A 350 -33.25 37.22 -4.14
N PRO A 351 -33.15 37.11 -2.79
CA PRO A 351 -33.51 35.88 -2.09
C PRO A 351 -35.01 35.74 -1.91
N ALA A 352 -35.55 34.56 -2.21
CA ALA A 352 -36.91 34.17 -1.92
C ALA A 352 -37.04 33.61 -0.50
N ALA A 353 -38.13 34.04 0.16
CA ALA A 353 -38.48 33.74 1.53
C ALA A 353 -38.90 32.26 1.74
N GLY A 354 -38.72 31.84 2.98
CA GLY A 354 -38.93 30.48 3.46
C GLY A 354 -40.38 29.97 3.40
N THR A 355 -40.46 28.67 3.33
CA THR A 355 -41.64 27.91 3.75
C THR A 355 -41.21 26.82 4.73
N ALA A 356 -41.71 26.95 5.95
CA ALA A 356 -41.54 26.00 7.04
C ALA A 356 -42.43 24.77 6.79
N CYS A 357 -41.89 23.57 6.99
CA CYS A 357 -42.61 22.32 7.06
C CYS A 357 -42.98 22.02 8.52
N PRO A 358 -44.17 21.51 8.85
CA PRO A 358 -44.63 21.27 10.20
C PRO A 358 -44.05 19.98 10.80
N PRO A 359 -44.00 19.85 12.15
CA PRO A 359 -43.45 18.69 12.84
C PRO A 359 -44.41 17.51 12.85
N GLY A 360 -43.92 16.32 12.53
CA GLY A 360 -44.66 15.05 12.65
C GLY A 360 -44.67 14.51 14.10
N PRO A 361 -45.61 13.62 14.47
CA PRO A 361 -45.92 13.27 15.85
C PRO A 361 -44.89 12.29 16.48
N HIS A 362 -44.66 12.51 17.78
CA HIS A 362 -43.89 11.64 18.67
C HIS A 362 -44.57 10.28 18.90
N PRO A 363 -43.86 9.15 18.95
CA PRO A 363 -44.40 7.91 19.47
C PRO A 363 -44.27 7.85 20.99
N THR A 364 -45.37 7.44 21.62
CA THR A 364 -45.59 7.18 23.05
C THR A 364 -44.82 5.93 23.51
N PRO A 365 -44.26 5.88 24.74
CA PRO A 365 -43.61 4.68 25.25
C PRO A 365 -44.65 3.68 25.76
N ALA A 366 -44.52 2.41 25.32
CA ALA A 366 -45.26 1.30 25.88
C ALA A 366 -44.63 0.85 27.21
N ARG A 367 -45.48 0.77 28.25
CA ARG A 367 -45.25 0.08 29.50
C ARG A 367 -45.44 -1.43 29.31
N THR A 368 -44.58 -2.24 29.73
CA THR A 368 -44.63 -3.35 30.72
C THR A 368 -43.27 -4.05 30.79
#